data_63d21f7d2a40522137e2321c30bc0f88
#
_entry.id   63d21f7d2a40522137e2321c30bc0f88
#
_cell.length_a   1.000
_cell.length_b   1.000
_cell.length_c   1.000
_cell.angle_alpha   90.00
_cell.angle_beta   90.00
_cell.angle_gamma   90.00
#
_symmetry.space_group_name_H-M   'P 1'
#
loop_
_entity.id
_entity.type
_entity.pdbx_description
1 polymer ?
#
loop_
_entity_poly.entity_id
_entity_poly.type
_entity_poly.pdbx_seq_one_letter_code
_entity_poly.pdbx_strand_id
1 'polypeptide(L)'
;MRIGRWIAAGAMVAAIVGGLQLASVGHPAVAAPLLLLNVVVVARLFGAAPALLAAGLGAAAYSYFFLPPEGFGLESPDDWIAFITFAVTAVIAGELASRAERRAAEAQAGRREIERLYQELQAAFERASEAEAARRNEALKAALLDALTHNLRTPLTSIKAAVTALIRSGVRREPELPIEGRIELLQVINEESDRLDRFVEGLSTSDSPDRAQPSNFGAVTPAAIVRAGLVRAETVTRGHHLTIDLRDDLPSTAVDAAAMTEVIYILLDNASKYSPAGSTIAVCGSIADEHHVRIAVADEGPGVPEELRERVFERFFRVPNREPIAPRQSGAGLGLPIARRLVEAQGGRIWLEAAPRGHGTMVVVVLPIAAVETTDSQPVAIAAAS
;
A
#
# COMPACT_ATOMS: atom_id res chain seq x y z
N MET A 1 -35.95 -46.57 -7.77
CA MET A 1 -35.92 -45.57 -8.88
C MET A 1 -35.80 -46.18 -10.30
N ARG A 2 -35.28 -47.40 -10.52
CA ARG A 2 -35.12 -47.97 -11.88
C ARG A 2 -36.46 -48.42 -12.54
N ILE A 3 -37.36 -49.03 -11.78
CA ILE A 3 -38.65 -49.55 -12.31
C ILE A 3 -39.57 -48.43 -12.80
N GLY A 4 -39.60 -47.28 -12.12
CA GLY A 4 -40.45 -46.15 -12.52
C GLY A 4 -40.18 -45.61 -13.92
N ARG A 5 -38.89 -45.67 -14.41
CA ARG A 5 -38.54 -45.23 -15.76
C ARG A 5 -39.12 -46.11 -16.87
N TRP A 6 -39.21 -47.41 -16.62
CA TRP A 6 -39.80 -48.35 -17.55
C TRP A 6 -41.31 -48.20 -17.64
N ILE A 7 -41.96 -47.98 -16.48
CA ILE A 7 -43.41 -47.72 -16.40
C ILE A 7 -43.72 -46.38 -17.09
N ALA A 8 -42.93 -45.34 -16.86
CA ALA A 8 -43.13 -44.05 -17.51
C ALA A 8 -42.98 -44.15 -19.05
N ALA A 9 -41.98 -44.90 -19.55
CA ALA A 9 -41.80 -45.11 -20.97
C ALA A 9 -43.02 -45.78 -21.63
N GLY A 10 -43.54 -46.83 -21.01
CA GLY A 10 -44.78 -47.50 -21.48
C GLY A 10 -46.03 -46.61 -21.38
N ALA A 11 -46.19 -45.87 -20.29
CA ALA A 11 -47.29 -44.93 -20.11
C ALA A 11 -47.32 -43.82 -21.15
N MET A 12 -46.12 -43.31 -21.55
CA MET A 12 -46.04 -42.28 -22.62
C MET A 12 -46.49 -42.83 -23.97
N VAL A 13 -46.10 -44.05 -24.32
CA VAL A 13 -46.58 -44.70 -25.55
C VAL A 13 -48.10 -44.87 -25.49
N ALA A 14 -48.64 -45.41 -24.37
CA ALA A 14 -50.07 -45.58 -24.20
C ALA A 14 -50.88 -44.27 -24.27
N ALA A 15 -50.33 -43.20 -23.69
CA ALA A 15 -50.95 -41.88 -23.72
C ALA A 15 -51.06 -41.31 -25.16
N ILE A 16 -49.97 -41.49 -25.95
CA ILE A 16 -49.98 -41.03 -27.37
C ILE A 16 -50.93 -41.83 -28.19
N VAL A 17 -50.91 -43.16 -28.09
CA VAL A 17 -51.86 -44.03 -28.82
C VAL A 17 -53.27 -43.74 -28.42
N GLY A 18 -53.60 -43.66 -27.10
CA GLY A 18 -54.92 -43.32 -26.59
C GLY A 18 -55.44 -41.94 -27.04
N GLY A 19 -54.53 -40.94 -27.04
CA GLY A 19 -54.85 -39.59 -27.51
C GLY A 19 -55.16 -39.54 -29.00
N LEU A 20 -54.39 -40.27 -29.82
CA LEU A 20 -54.66 -40.37 -31.27
C LEU A 20 -56.03 -41.09 -31.58
N GLN A 21 -56.34 -42.13 -30.83
CA GLN A 21 -57.61 -42.83 -30.95
C GLN A 21 -58.78 -41.97 -30.51
N LEU A 22 -58.71 -41.27 -29.39
CA LEU A 22 -59.71 -40.33 -28.92
C LEU A 22 -59.96 -39.16 -29.87
N ALA A 23 -58.92 -38.68 -30.54
CA ALA A 23 -59.00 -37.60 -31.52
C ALA A 23 -59.54 -38.09 -32.89
N SER A 24 -59.84 -39.39 -33.07
CA SER A 24 -60.21 -40.01 -34.33
C SER A 24 -59.21 -39.80 -35.47
N VAL A 25 -57.93 -39.60 -35.11
CA VAL A 25 -56.81 -39.42 -36.08
C VAL A 25 -56.19 -40.80 -36.37
N GLY A 26 -56.88 -41.57 -37.25
CA GLY A 26 -56.47 -42.92 -37.67
C GLY A 26 -55.45 -42.98 -38.82
N HIS A 27 -54.89 -41.81 -39.23
CA HIS A 27 -53.97 -41.80 -40.34
C HIS A 27 -52.52 -42.22 -39.92
N PRO A 28 -51.99 -43.27 -40.56
CA PRO A 28 -50.65 -43.75 -40.28
C PRO A 28 -49.55 -42.68 -40.40
N ALA A 29 -49.72 -41.74 -41.34
CA ALA A 29 -48.82 -40.66 -41.59
C ALA A 29 -48.64 -39.67 -40.41
N VAL A 30 -49.58 -39.62 -39.46
CA VAL A 30 -49.50 -38.77 -38.25
C VAL A 30 -49.00 -39.58 -37.04
N ALA A 31 -49.42 -40.85 -36.96
CA ALA A 31 -49.03 -41.69 -35.81
C ALA A 31 -47.54 -42.04 -35.77
N ALA A 32 -46.91 -42.38 -36.90
CA ALA A 32 -45.53 -42.77 -36.96
C ALA A 32 -44.54 -41.66 -36.48
N PRO A 33 -44.62 -40.41 -36.95
CA PRO A 33 -43.73 -39.33 -36.44
C PRO A 33 -43.91 -39.05 -34.94
N LEU A 34 -45.12 -39.12 -34.40
CA LEU A 34 -45.37 -38.88 -32.98
C LEU A 34 -44.80 -39.98 -32.08
N LEU A 35 -44.92 -41.23 -32.49
CA LEU A 35 -44.35 -42.36 -31.81
C LEU A 35 -42.81 -42.35 -31.89
N LEU A 36 -42.20 -41.98 -33.04
CA LEU A 36 -40.79 -41.79 -33.19
C LEU A 36 -40.27 -40.66 -32.31
N LEU A 37 -40.99 -39.52 -32.28
CA LEU A 37 -40.67 -38.41 -31.38
C LEU A 37 -40.67 -38.85 -29.91
N ASN A 38 -41.69 -39.66 -29.53
CA ASN A 38 -41.73 -40.23 -28.19
C ASN A 38 -40.50 -41.06 -27.84
N VAL A 39 -40.02 -41.89 -28.75
CA VAL A 39 -38.79 -42.67 -28.56
C VAL A 39 -37.61 -41.76 -28.28
N VAL A 40 -37.46 -40.65 -29.03
CA VAL A 40 -36.41 -39.68 -28.81
C VAL A 40 -36.52 -38.98 -27.43
N VAL A 41 -37.75 -38.59 -27.05
CA VAL A 41 -38.03 -37.96 -25.74
C VAL A 41 -37.73 -38.94 -24.59
N VAL A 42 -38.20 -40.21 -24.71
CA VAL A 42 -37.88 -41.25 -23.72
C VAL A 42 -36.36 -41.52 -23.63
N ALA A 43 -35.65 -41.55 -24.77
CA ALA A 43 -34.21 -41.72 -24.80
C ALA A 43 -33.50 -40.59 -24.04
N ARG A 44 -33.96 -39.38 -24.22
CA ARG A 44 -33.40 -38.20 -23.55
C ARG A 44 -33.70 -38.15 -22.03
N LEU A 45 -34.92 -38.52 -21.61
CA LEU A 45 -35.32 -38.40 -20.20
C LEU A 45 -34.90 -39.60 -19.36
N PHE A 46 -34.93 -40.80 -19.93
CA PHE A 46 -34.79 -42.06 -19.20
C PHE A 46 -33.61 -42.92 -19.66
N GLY A 47 -32.98 -42.58 -20.77
CA GLY A 47 -31.81 -43.27 -21.34
C GLY A 47 -32.18 -44.34 -22.38
N ALA A 48 -31.15 -45.04 -22.90
CA ALA A 48 -31.26 -45.94 -24.03
C ALA A 48 -32.18 -47.16 -23.79
N ALA A 49 -32.11 -47.80 -22.64
CA ALA A 49 -32.83 -49.03 -22.37
C ALA A 49 -34.38 -48.82 -22.30
N PRO A 50 -34.94 -47.81 -21.60
CA PRO A 50 -36.33 -47.45 -21.67
C PRO A 50 -36.78 -47.00 -23.07
N ALA A 51 -35.91 -46.37 -23.85
CA ALA A 51 -36.21 -45.96 -25.23
C ALA A 51 -36.37 -47.14 -26.16
N LEU A 52 -35.59 -48.20 -26.02
CA LEU A 52 -35.79 -49.44 -26.77
C LEU A 52 -37.12 -50.11 -26.46
N LEU A 53 -37.53 -50.11 -25.20
CA LEU A 53 -38.87 -50.58 -24.82
C LEU A 53 -39.99 -49.73 -25.45
N ALA A 54 -39.85 -48.38 -25.37
CA ALA A 54 -40.79 -47.47 -26.01
C ALA A 54 -40.85 -47.65 -27.52
N ALA A 55 -39.73 -47.93 -28.18
CA ALA A 55 -39.66 -48.23 -29.61
C ALA A 55 -40.38 -49.54 -29.97
N GLY A 56 -40.14 -50.60 -29.19
CA GLY A 56 -40.82 -51.88 -29.37
C GLY A 56 -42.33 -51.77 -29.16
N LEU A 57 -42.76 -51.11 -28.08
CA LEU A 57 -44.19 -50.87 -27.82
C LEU A 57 -44.81 -49.93 -28.85
N GLY A 58 -44.07 -48.90 -29.29
CA GLY A 58 -44.50 -47.97 -30.32
C GLY A 58 -44.69 -48.65 -31.66
N ALA A 59 -43.76 -49.51 -32.07
CA ALA A 59 -43.84 -50.29 -33.30
C ALA A 59 -45.02 -51.27 -33.25
N ALA A 60 -45.18 -52.00 -32.14
CA ALA A 60 -46.33 -52.93 -31.94
C ALA A 60 -47.68 -52.18 -31.95
N ALA A 61 -47.72 -51.03 -31.26
CA ALA A 61 -48.96 -50.21 -31.25
C ALA A 61 -49.23 -49.60 -32.63
N TYR A 62 -48.22 -49.20 -33.39
CA TYR A 62 -48.39 -48.70 -34.74
C TYR A 62 -48.95 -49.78 -35.69
N SER A 63 -48.37 -51.00 -35.65
CA SER A 63 -48.86 -52.13 -36.45
C SER A 63 -50.29 -52.52 -36.11
N TYR A 64 -50.62 -52.59 -34.79
CA TYR A 64 -51.92 -53.01 -34.33
C TYR A 64 -53.07 -52.02 -34.60
N PHE A 65 -52.84 -50.73 -34.37
CA PHE A 65 -53.94 -49.74 -34.36
C PHE A 65 -53.97 -48.88 -35.65
N PHE A 66 -52.90 -48.81 -36.44
CA PHE A 66 -52.85 -47.86 -37.56
C PHE A 66 -52.60 -48.50 -38.92
N LEU A 67 -52.31 -49.82 -38.99
CA LEU A 67 -52.10 -50.52 -40.25
C LEU A 67 -53.26 -51.49 -40.47
N PRO A 68 -53.94 -51.47 -41.65
CA PRO A 68 -55.00 -52.47 -41.97
C PRO A 68 -54.39 -53.78 -42.54
N PRO A 69 -54.93 -54.96 -42.24
CA PRO A 69 -56.06 -55.25 -41.33
C PRO A 69 -55.65 -55.19 -39.90
N GLU A 70 -56.57 -54.77 -39.00
CA GLU A 70 -56.29 -54.69 -37.56
C GLU A 70 -55.86 -56.05 -37.00
N GLY A 71 -54.60 -56.05 -36.37
CA GLY A 71 -54.08 -57.28 -35.77
C GLY A 71 -52.53 -57.31 -35.70
N PHE A 72 -52.00 -58.25 -34.91
CA PHE A 72 -50.52 -58.48 -34.84
C PHE A 72 -50.07 -59.36 -36.02
N GLY A 73 -50.00 -58.80 -37.22
CA GLY A 73 -49.41 -59.49 -38.38
C GLY A 73 -48.26 -58.59 -38.96
N LEU A 74 -46.99 -58.99 -38.85
CA LEU A 74 -45.89 -58.47 -39.63
C LEU A 74 -45.88 -59.15 -41.00
N GLU A 75 -47.00 -58.99 -41.74
CA GLU A 75 -47.18 -59.73 -43.03
C GLU A 75 -46.77 -58.85 -44.21
N SER A 76 -46.75 -57.50 -44.04
CA SER A 76 -46.43 -56.60 -45.11
C SER A 76 -44.94 -56.09 -45.00
N PRO A 77 -44.32 -55.81 -46.17
CA PRO A 77 -43.01 -55.17 -46.14
C PRO A 77 -42.99 -53.85 -45.38
N ASP A 78 -44.07 -53.10 -45.33
CA ASP A 78 -44.21 -51.80 -44.70
C ASP A 78 -44.17 -51.89 -43.15
N ASP A 79 -44.70 -52.98 -42.58
CA ASP A 79 -44.61 -53.28 -41.13
C ASP A 79 -43.16 -53.48 -40.68
N TRP A 80 -42.43 -54.22 -41.47
CA TRP A 80 -41.00 -54.46 -41.21
C TRP A 80 -40.15 -53.16 -41.34
N ILE A 81 -40.45 -52.32 -42.33
CA ILE A 81 -39.80 -51.03 -42.52
C ILE A 81 -40.06 -50.14 -41.30
N ALA A 82 -41.32 -50.05 -40.83
CA ALA A 82 -41.67 -49.28 -39.65
C ALA A 82 -40.95 -49.81 -38.40
N PHE A 83 -40.97 -51.11 -38.16
CA PHE A 83 -40.29 -51.74 -37.01
C PHE A 83 -38.79 -51.46 -37.01
N ILE A 84 -38.12 -51.68 -38.14
CA ILE A 84 -36.68 -51.42 -38.32
C ILE A 84 -36.39 -49.95 -38.05
N THR A 85 -37.20 -49.03 -38.61
CA THR A 85 -37.04 -47.58 -38.42
C THR A 85 -37.15 -47.20 -36.94
N PHE A 86 -38.12 -47.72 -36.19
CA PHE A 86 -38.27 -47.50 -34.76
C PHE A 86 -37.06 -48.03 -33.98
N ALA A 87 -36.60 -49.26 -34.29
CA ALA A 87 -35.47 -49.88 -33.63
C ALA A 87 -34.16 -49.10 -33.89
N VAL A 88 -33.89 -48.72 -35.13
CA VAL A 88 -32.72 -47.95 -35.50
C VAL A 88 -32.74 -46.57 -34.84
N THR A 89 -33.89 -45.91 -34.85
CA THR A 89 -34.07 -44.61 -34.20
C THR A 89 -33.82 -44.69 -32.68
N ALA A 90 -34.34 -45.74 -32.03
CA ALA A 90 -34.12 -45.95 -30.61
C ALA A 90 -32.63 -46.19 -30.26
N VAL A 91 -31.94 -46.99 -31.07
CA VAL A 91 -30.50 -47.24 -30.88
C VAL A 91 -29.68 -45.96 -31.05
N ILE A 92 -29.93 -45.21 -32.15
CA ILE A 92 -29.19 -43.95 -32.41
C ILE A 92 -29.50 -42.93 -31.33
N ALA A 93 -30.75 -42.73 -30.95
CA ALA A 93 -31.13 -41.76 -29.92
C ALA A 93 -30.54 -42.14 -28.55
N GLY A 94 -30.55 -43.41 -28.19
CA GLY A 94 -29.93 -43.93 -26.97
C GLY A 94 -28.42 -43.76 -26.91
N GLU A 95 -27.73 -44.02 -28.01
CA GLU A 95 -26.29 -43.82 -28.09
C GLU A 95 -25.91 -42.33 -28.00
N LEU A 96 -26.65 -41.46 -28.71
CA LEU A 96 -26.43 -40.00 -28.60
C LEU A 96 -26.69 -39.47 -27.20
N ALA A 97 -27.74 -39.91 -26.53
CA ALA A 97 -28.04 -39.53 -25.16
C ALA A 97 -26.94 -39.98 -24.19
N SER A 98 -26.50 -41.24 -24.30
CA SER A 98 -25.36 -41.75 -23.49
C SER A 98 -24.08 -41.00 -23.72
N ARG A 99 -23.75 -40.67 -24.97
CA ARG A 99 -22.54 -39.87 -25.28
C ARG A 99 -22.65 -38.46 -24.71
N ALA A 100 -23.82 -37.84 -24.79
CA ALA A 100 -24.07 -36.52 -24.21
C ALA A 100 -23.87 -36.50 -22.69
N GLU A 101 -24.44 -37.53 -22.00
CA GLU A 101 -24.29 -37.67 -20.55
C GLU A 101 -22.82 -37.89 -20.13
N ARG A 102 -22.09 -38.75 -20.84
CA ARG A 102 -20.67 -38.97 -20.57
C ARG A 102 -19.84 -37.69 -20.75
N ARG A 103 -20.04 -36.98 -21.86
CA ARG A 103 -19.35 -35.70 -22.11
C ARG A 103 -19.69 -34.64 -21.06
N ALA A 104 -20.95 -34.56 -20.63
CA ALA A 104 -21.37 -33.66 -19.57
C ALA A 104 -20.69 -33.99 -18.22
N ALA A 105 -20.62 -35.29 -17.89
CA ALA A 105 -19.95 -35.76 -16.67
C ALA A 105 -18.43 -35.47 -16.70
N GLU A 106 -17.78 -35.73 -17.83
CA GLU A 106 -16.35 -35.42 -18.04
C GLU A 106 -16.06 -33.90 -17.92
N ALA A 107 -16.92 -33.08 -18.55
CA ALA A 107 -16.80 -31.64 -18.49
C ALA A 107 -17.01 -31.11 -17.06
N GLN A 108 -17.96 -31.68 -16.30
CA GLN A 108 -18.16 -31.33 -14.90
C GLN A 108 -17.00 -31.76 -14.00
N ALA A 109 -16.44 -32.94 -14.24
CA ALA A 109 -15.25 -33.40 -13.51
C ALA A 109 -14.05 -32.49 -13.77
N GLY A 110 -13.82 -32.14 -15.05
CA GLY A 110 -12.76 -31.20 -15.42
C GLY A 110 -12.92 -29.83 -14.80
N ARG A 111 -14.14 -29.28 -14.76
CA ARG A 111 -14.41 -28.00 -14.09
C ARG A 111 -14.12 -28.03 -12.60
N ARG A 112 -14.50 -29.11 -11.90
CA ARG A 112 -14.23 -29.25 -10.46
C ARG A 112 -12.73 -29.34 -10.18
N GLU A 113 -11.99 -30.03 -11.04
CA GLU A 113 -10.54 -30.15 -10.89
C GLU A 113 -9.84 -28.80 -11.13
N ILE A 114 -10.25 -28.03 -12.17
CA ILE A 114 -9.75 -26.68 -12.41
C ILE A 114 -10.03 -25.78 -11.21
N GLU A 115 -11.24 -25.82 -10.67
CA GLU A 115 -11.65 -25.01 -9.54
C GLU A 115 -10.83 -25.33 -8.28
N ARG A 116 -10.59 -26.62 -8.03
CA ARG A 116 -9.74 -27.09 -6.94
C ARG A 116 -8.29 -26.60 -7.11
N LEU A 117 -7.70 -26.77 -8.29
CA LEU A 117 -6.35 -26.32 -8.56
C LEU A 117 -6.21 -24.78 -8.44
N TYR A 118 -7.26 -24.06 -8.85
CA TYR A 118 -7.28 -22.61 -8.70
C TYR A 118 -7.29 -22.18 -7.23
N GLN A 119 -8.08 -22.84 -6.39
CA GLN A 119 -8.10 -22.61 -4.93
C GLN A 119 -6.77 -22.96 -4.26
N GLU A 120 -6.16 -24.07 -4.64
CA GLU A 120 -4.84 -24.49 -4.14
C GLU A 120 -3.76 -23.47 -4.54
N LEU A 121 -3.79 -22.99 -5.78
CA LEU A 121 -2.86 -21.96 -6.28
C LEU A 121 -3.04 -20.63 -5.54
N GLN A 122 -4.27 -20.19 -5.34
CA GLN A 122 -4.57 -18.95 -4.62
C GLN A 122 -4.07 -19.03 -3.17
N ALA A 123 -4.37 -20.10 -2.47
CA ALA A 123 -3.88 -20.33 -1.11
C ALA A 123 -2.34 -20.44 -1.01
N ALA A 124 -1.69 -20.97 -2.03
CA ALA A 124 -0.24 -21.01 -2.10
C ALA A 124 0.35 -19.60 -2.34
N PHE A 125 -0.28 -18.81 -3.21
CA PHE A 125 0.12 -17.43 -3.48
C PHE A 125 -0.02 -16.52 -2.25
N GLU A 126 -1.15 -16.62 -1.53
CA GLU A 126 -1.38 -15.87 -0.29
C GLU A 126 -0.30 -16.20 0.76
N ARG A 127 -0.03 -17.48 1.00
CA ARG A 127 1.04 -17.92 1.93
C ARG A 127 2.43 -17.44 1.52
N ALA A 128 2.73 -17.46 0.23
CA ALA A 128 4.01 -16.96 -0.29
C ALA A 128 4.15 -15.44 -0.12
N SER A 129 3.08 -14.69 -0.37
CA SER A 129 3.03 -13.23 -0.17
C SER A 129 3.20 -12.84 1.30
N GLU A 130 2.51 -13.53 2.22
CA GLU A 130 2.67 -13.32 3.66
C GLU A 130 4.10 -13.63 4.14
N ALA A 131 4.67 -14.74 3.69
CA ALA A 131 6.03 -15.12 4.03
C ALA A 131 7.06 -14.12 3.51
N GLU A 132 6.87 -13.60 2.29
CA GLU A 132 7.73 -12.56 1.72
C GLU A 132 7.62 -11.24 2.48
N ALA A 133 6.41 -10.82 2.85
CA ALA A 133 6.17 -9.63 3.67
C ALA A 133 6.82 -9.77 5.06
N ALA A 134 6.70 -10.94 5.69
CA ALA A 134 7.35 -11.23 6.97
C ALA A 134 8.87 -11.17 6.86
N ARG A 135 9.46 -11.78 5.82
CA ARG A 135 10.92 -11.73 5.58
C ARG A 135 11.41 -10.30 5.35
N ARG A 136 10.69 -9.49 4.57
CA ARG A 136 11.05 -8.08 4.35
C ARG A 136 11.01 -7.29 5.63
N ASN A 137 10.00 -7.51 6.47
CA ASN A 137 9.88 -6.85 7.77
C ASN A 137 11.03 -7.25 8.71
N GLU A 138 11.40 -8.53 8.74
CA GLU A 138 12.51 -9.03 9.55
C GLU A 138 13.86 -8.50 9.07
N ALA A 139 14.09 -8.48 7.75
CA ALA A 139 15.28 -7.88 7.16
C ALA A 139 15.38 -6.37 7.44
N LEU A 140 14.26 -5.65 7.37
CA LEU A 140 14.19 -4.24 7.73
C LEU A 140 14.51 -4.02 9.21
N LYS A 141 13.93 -4.82 10.12
CA LYS A 141 14.23 -4.75 11.55
C LYS A 141 15.72 -5.00 11.83
N ALA A 142 16.30 -6.01 11.19
CA ALA A 142 17.73 -6.32 11.35
C ALA A 142 18.62 -5.17 10.85
N ALA A 143 18.33 -4.61 9.68
CA ALA A 143 19.05 -3.46 9.13
C ALA A 143 18.91 -2.22 10.02
N LEU A 144 17.71 -1.97 10.57
CA LEU A 144 17.49 -0.88 11.52
C LEU A 144 18.31 -1.08 12.80
N LEU A 145 18.31 -2.28 13.40
CA LEU A 145 19.08 -2.58 14.61
C LEU A 145 20.58 -2.43 14.37
N ASP A 146 21.10 -2.84 13.23
CA ASP A 146 22.50 -2.67 12.87
C ASP A 146 22.86 -1.19 12.71
N ALA A 147 22.04 -0.43 11.98
CA ALA A 147 22.21 1.01 11.84
C ALA A 147 22.16 1.75 13.19
N LEU A 148 21.21 1.36 14.08
CA LEU A 148 21.10 1.88 15.44
C LEU A 148 22.37 1.61 16.26
N THR A 149 22.83 0.37 16.24
CA THR A 149 24.03 -0.04 16.97
C THR A 149 25.26 0.72 16.50
N HIS A 150 25.41 0.90 15.20
CA HIS A 150 26.51 1.66 14.62
C HIS A 150 26.48 3.14 15.03
N ASN A 151 25.31 3.76 14.91
CA ASN A 151 25.10 5.19 15.21
C ASN A 151 25.20 5.51 16.71
N LEU A 152 24.92 4.56 17.60
CA LEU A 152 25.15 4.71 19.05
C LEU A 152 26.62 4.46 19.42
N ARG A 153 27.28 3.49 18.81
CA ARG A 153 28.67 3.11 19.14
C ARG A 153 29.66 4.23 18.87
N THR A 154 29.49 4.96 17.77
CA THR A 154 30.42 6.02 17.37
C THR A 154 30.49 7.14 18.40
N PRO A 155 29.39 7.83 18.79
CA PRO A 155 29.44 8.90 19.80
C PRO A 155 29.88 8.39 21.19
N LEU A 156 29.42 7.20 21.58
CA LEU A 156 29.85 6.59 22.84
C LEU A 156 31.36 6.32 22.86
N THR A 157 31.96 5.95 21.74
CA THR A 157 33.42 5.75 21.64
C THR A 157 34.15 7.06 21.76
N SER A 158 33.67 8.14 21.13
CA SER A 158 34.26 9.50 21.24
C SER A 158 34.17 10.03 22.68
N ILE A 159 33.00 9.92 23.30
CA ILE A 159 32.79 10.30 24.72
C ILE A 159 33.78 9.52 25.61
N LYS A 160 33.82 8.18 25.45
CA LYS A 160 34.72 7.34 26.23
C LYS A 160 36.21 7.72 26.05
N ALA A 161 36.63 8.04 24.83
CA ALA A 161 37.98 8.47 24.54
C ALA A 161 38.31 9.81 25.23
N ALA A 162 37.42 10.80 25.12
CA ALA A 162 37.55 12.09 25.74
C ALA A 162 37.60 12.00 27.29
N VAL A 163 36.67 11.24 27.89
CA VAL A 163 36.67 10.97 29.34
C VAL A 163 37.93 10.24 29.78
N THR A 164 38.41 9.25 29.02
CA THR A 164 39.62 8.51 29.34
C THR A 164 40.86 9.43 29.31
N ALA A 165 40.93 10.36 28.32
CA ALA A 165 41.98 11.35 28.22
C ALA A 165 41.96 12.31 29.43
N LEU A 166 40.80 12.81 29.83
CA LEU A 166 40.61 13.66 31.00
C LEU A 166 41.03 12.95 32.31
N ILE A 167 40.63 11.69 32.51
CA ILE A 167 41.02 10.89 33.67
C ILE A 167 42.55 10.67 33.72
N ARG A 168 43.14 10.31 32.58
CA ARG A 168 44.63 10.10 32.53
C ARG A 168 45.41 11.35 32.85
N SER A 169 44.97 12.51 32.37
CA SER A 169 45.64 13.77 32.67
C SER A 169 45.48 14.21 34.14
N GLY A 170 44.40 13.73 34.83
CA GLY A 170 44.20 14.05 36.24
C GLY A 170 44.86 13.09 37.25
N VAL A 171 45.21 11.85 36.84
CA VAL A 171 45.66 10.77 37.77
C VAL A 171 47.17 10.47 37.56
N ARG A 172 47.73 10.68 36.39
CA ARG A 172 49.16 10.41 36.13
C ARG A 172 49.93 11.74 35.99
N ARG A 173 51.15 11.81 36.57
CA ARG A 173 52.14 12.90 36.42
C ARG A 173 52.69 13.01 34.98
N GLU A 174 51.91 12.75 33.95
CA GLU A 174 52.24 13.09 32.56
C GLU A 174 51.85 14.57 32.34
N PRO A 175 52.44 15.28 31.35
CA PRO A 175 52.25 16.73 31.23
C PRO A 175 50.75 17.06 31.28
N GLU A 176 50.36 17.91 32.21
CA GLU A 176 48.98 18.36 32.37
C GLU A 176 48.44 18.87 31.03
N LEU A 177 47.31 18.36 30.59
CA LEU A 177 46.63 18.92 29.44
C LEU A 177 46.41 20.42 29.68
N PRO A 178 46.77 21.29 28.72
CA PRO A 178 46.45 22.70 28.79
C PRO A 178 44.96 22.92 29.08
N ILE A 179 44.59 24.01 29.70
CA ILE A 179 43.19 24.34 30.01
C ILE A 179 42.34 24.31 28.76
N GLU A 180 42.89 24.81 27.65
CA GLU A 180 42.24 24.79 26.33
C GLU A 180 41.95 23.36 25.88
N GLY A 181 42.88 22.42 26.02
CA GLY A 181 42.68 21.00 25.65
C GLY A 181 41.67 20.29 26.53
N ARG A 182 41.54 20.69 27.82
CA ARG A 182 40.46 20.17 28.70
C ARG A 182 39.10 20.69 28.26
N ILE A 183 38.98 21.96 27.91
CA ILE A 183 37.74 22.57 27.41
C ILE A 183 37.34 21.91 26.12
N GLU A 184 38.26 21.67 25.19
CA GLU A 184 37.99 20.98 23.93
C GLU A 184 37.45 19.57 24.14
N LEU A 185 38.00 18.77 25.05
CA LEU A 185 37.52 17.45 25.37
C LEU A 185 36.13 17.47 26.03
N LEU A 186 35.84 18.46 26.89
CA LEU A 186 34.53 18.64 27.47
C LEU A 186 33.49 19.05 26.44
N GLN A 187 33.90 19.89 25.48
CA GLN A 187 33.02 20.25 24.32
C GLN A 187 32.67 19.02 23.48
N VAL A 188 33.65 18.17 23.17
CA VAL A 188 33.40 16.90 22.45
C VAL A 188 32.40 16.02 23.20
N ILE A 189 32.53 15.90 24.51
CA ILE A 189 31.58 15.11 25.32
C ILE A 189 30.18 15.69 25.23
N ASN A 190 30.04 17.01 25.37
CA ASN A 190 28.76 17.69 25.30
C ASN A 190 28.13 17.55 23.91
N GLU A 191 28.87 17.79 22.84
CA GLU A 191 28.37 17.67 21.46
C GLU A 191 27.90 16.24 21.12
N GLU A 192 28.67 15.22 21.52
CA GLU A 192 28.31 13.84 21.27
C GLU A 192 27.13 13.36 22.17
N SER A 193 26.99 13.94 23.37
CA SER A 193 25.82 13.70 24.23
C SER A 193 24.54 14.30 23.61
N ASP A 194 24.58 15.54 23.17
CA ASP A 194 23.49 16.21 22.46
C ASP A 194 23.09 15.44 21.17
N ARG A 195 24.08 14.83 20.52
CA ARG A 195 23.86 14.00 19.34
C ARG A 195 23.14 12.70 19.69
N LEU A 196 23.49 12.07 20.83
CA LEU A 196 22.81 10.88 21.33
C LEU A 196 21.37 11.19 21.75
N ASP A 197 21.13 12.29 22.45
CA ASP A 197 19.79 12.70 22.85
C ASP A 197 18.89 12.90 21.64
N ARG A 198 19.34 13.63 20.62
CA ARG A 198 18.61 13.78 19.35
C ARG A 198 18.32 12.45 18.67
N PHE A 199 19.28 11.52 18.72
CA PHE A 199 19.11 10.19 18.15
C PHE A 199 18.04 9.38 18.91
N VAL A 200 18.03 9.42 20.23
CA VAL A 200 17.05 8.74 21.08
C VAL A 200 15.65 9.35 20.93
N GLU A 201 15.56 10.68 20.87
CA GLU A 201 14.29 11.37 20.59
C GLU A 201 13.73 10.99 19.22
N GLY A 202 14.58 10.90 18.20
CA GLY A 202 14.18 10.42 16.87
C GLY A 202 13.64 8.99 16.85
N LEU A 203 14.08 8.13 17.79
CA LEU A 203 13.63 6.74 17.93
C LEU A 203 12.38 6.61 18.80
N SER A 204 12.27 7.41 19.85
CA SER A 204 11.24 7.28 20.91
C SER A 204 9.85 7.73 20.45
N THR A 205 9.74 8.32 19.29
CA THR A 205 8.48 8.83 18.80
C THR A 205 7.72 7.76 18.02
N SER A 206 6.99 6.93 18.78
CA SER A 206 5.82 6.19 18.28
C SER A 206 4.85 7.15 17.60
N ASP A 207 4.17 6.65 16.56
CA ASP A 207 3.21 7.35 15.68
C ASP A 207 2.01 8.04 16.37
N SER A 208 2.15 8.49 17.60
CA SER A 208 1.07 9.19 18.30
C SER A 208 1.23 10.70 18.14
N PRO A 209 0.36 11.36 17.35
CA PRO A 209 0.34 12.82 17.21
C PRO A 209 0.08 13.56 18.52
N ASP A 210 -0.32 12.84 19.55
CA ASP A 210 -0.94 13.35 20.78
C ASP A 210 0.06 13.78 21.88
N ARG A 211 1.38 13.63 21.69
CA ARG A 211 2.40 13.99 22.70
C ARG A 211 3.26 15.21 22.40
N ALA A 212 3.11 15.82 21.24
CA ALA A 212 3.72 17.12 20.98
C ALA A 212 2.74 18.25 21.38
N GLN A 213 2.35 18.31 22.64
CA GLN A 213 1.75 19.55 23.14
C GLN A 213 2.89 20.57 23.22
N PRO A 214 2.82 21.66 22.44
CA PRO A 214 3.80 22.73 22.50
C PRO A 214 3.68 23.39 23.87
N SER A 215 4.72 23.25 24.68
CA SER A 215 4.70 23.74 26.06
C SER A 215 4.89 25.24 26.19
N ASN A 216 5.21 25.97 25.10
CA ASN A 216 5.56 27.38 25.18
C ASN A 216 5.38 28.14 23.83
N PHE A 217 4.14 28.22 23.34
CA PHE A 217 3.87 29.12 22.20
C PHE A 217 4.05 30.58 22.63
N GLY A 218 4.92 31.28 21.96
CA GLY A 218 5.15 32.70 22.12
C GLY A 218 5.18 33.44 20.79
N ALA A 219 4.96 34.72 20.80
CA ALA A 219 5.18 35.58 19.64
C ALA A 219 6.70 35.79 19.49
N VAL A 220 7.31 35.09 18.51
CA VAL A 220 8.78 35.11 18.28
C VAL A 220 9.03 35.66 16.88
N THR A 221 9.99 36.59 16.77
CA THR A 221 10.37 37.11 15.46
C THR A 221 11.19 36.07 14.68
N PRO A 222 10.98 35.93 13.34
CA PRO A 222 11.79 35.04 12.51
C PRO A 222 13.28 35.32 12.61
N ALA A 223 13.66 36.58 12.76
CA ALA A 223 15.06 37.00 12.95
C ALA A 223 15.66 36.45 14.24
N ALA A 224 14.90 36.39 15.34
CA ALA A 224 15.38 35.81 16.60
C ALA A 224 15.59 34.30 16.48
N ILE A 225 14.66 33.58 15.84
CA ILE A 225 14.78 32.13 15.57
C ILE A 225 16.03 31.83 14.74
N VAL A 226 16.18 32.51 13.60
CA VAL A 226 17.31 32.32 12.70
C VAL A 226 18.63 32.66 13.39
N ARG A 227 18.69 33.76 14.14
CA ARG A 227 19.89 34.16 14.88
C ARG A 227 20.30 33.10 15.92
N ALA A 228 19.36 32.57 16.68
CA ALA A 228 19.60 31.51 17.66
C ALA A 228 20.12 30.22 16.95
N GLY A 229 19.51 29.84 15.84
CA GLY A 229 19.94 28.70 15.04
C GLY A 229 21.34 28.88 14.45
N LEU A 230 21.68 30.07 13.97
CA LEU A 230 23.02 30.39 13.46
C LEU A 230 24.10 30.31 14.54
N VAL A 231 23.83 30.86 15.74
CA VAL A 231 24.77 30.77 16.88
C VAL A 231 25.01 29.28 17.23
N ARG A 232 23.97 28.47 17.27
CA ARG A 232 24.10 27.03 17.55
C ARG A 232 24.84 26.28 16.44
N ALA A 233 24.66 26.70 15.18
CA ALA A 233 25.29 26.08 14.01
C ALA A 233 26.67 26.62 13.68
N GLU A 234 27.24 27.56 14.45
CA GLU A 234 28.51 28.20 14.17
C GLU A 234 29.64 27.21 13.89
N THR A 235 29.76 26.17 14.71
CA THR A 235 30.80 25.15 14.56
C THR A 235 30.66 24.36 13.26
N VAL A 236 29.44 23.97 12.90
CA VAL A 236 29.19 23.12 11.72
C VAL A 236 29.21 23.90 10.42
N THR A 237 28.93 25.21 10.44
CA THR A 237 28.95 26.08 9.27
C THR A 237 30.24 26.82 9.04
N ARG A 238 31.26 26.69 9.93
CA ARG A 238 32.54 27.41 9.89
C ARG A 238 33.30 27.30 8.56
N GLY A 239 33.09 26.21 7.82
CA GLY A 239 33.69 25.97 6.51
C GLY A 239 32.94 26.56 5.32
N HIS A 240 31.86 27.34 5.53
CA HIS A 240 30.98 27.87 4.49
C HIS A 240 30.77 29.39 4.61
N HIS A 241 30.37 30.01 3.50
CA HIS A 241 29.99 31.42 3.50
C HIS A 241 28.49 31.55 3.80
N LEU A 242 28.15 32.12 4.94
CA LEU A 242 26.78 32.38 5.32
C LEU A 242 26.26 33.69 4.74
N THR A 243 25.15 33.66 4.04
CA THR A 243 24.38 34.85 3.60
C THR A 243 23.04 34.86 4.24
N ILE A 244 22.65 36.00 4.81
CA ILE A 244 21.38 36.14 5.54
C ILE A 244 20.60 37.28 4.88
N ASP A 245 19.45 36.94 4.31
CA ASP A 245 18.52 37.89 3.70
C ASP A 245 17.16 37.79 4.43
N LEU A 246 17.12 38.47 5.57
CA LEU A 246 15.92 38.56 6.41
C LEU A 246 15.45 39.99 6.45
N ARG A 247 14.21 40.25 6.05
CA ARG A 247 13.58 41.53 6.20
C ARG A 247 13.34 41.84 7.68
N ASP A 248 13.64 43.06 8.13
CA ASP A 248 13.44 43.47 9.53
C ASP A 248 11.97 43.61 9.91
N ASP A 249 11.08 43.76 8.92
CA ASP A 249 9.63 43.99 9.09
C ASP A 249 8.80 42.69 9.04
N LEU A 250 9.42 41.52 9.15
CA LEU A 250 8.69 40.26 9.19
C LEU A 250 7.82 40.17 10.46
N PRO A 251 6.54 39.79 10.33
CA PRO A 251 5.66 39.61 11.50
C PRO A 251 6.15 38.50 12.40
N SER A 252 5.87 38.62 13.70
CA SER A 252 6.18 37.55 14.68
C SER A 252 5.34 36.31 14.36
N THR A 253 5.93 35.14 14.63
CA THR A 253 5.31 33.84 14.47
C THR A 253 4.88 33.28 15.82
N ALA A 254 3.75 32.55 15.85
CA ALA A 254 3.23 31.90 17.06
C ALA A 254 3.84 30.50 17.18
N VAL A 255 5.03 30.39 17.75
CA VAL A 255 5.79 29.13 17.79
C VAL A 255 6.60 28.97 19.08
N ASP A 256 7.05 27.76 19.35
CA ASP A 256 8.07 27.48 20.34
C ASP A 256 9.45 27.84 19.77
N ALA A 257 10.09 28.82 20.38
CA ALA A 257 11.40 29.32 19.96
C ALA A 257 12.49 28.25 20.01
N ALA A 258 12.49 27.37 21.00
CA ALA A 258 13.49 26.32 21.14
C ALA A 258 13.34 25.26 20.05
N ALA A 259 12.11 24.82 19.77
CA ALA A 259 11.80 23.89 18.70
C ALA A 259 12.22 24.46 17.31
N MET A 260 11.91 25.72 17.05
CA MET A 260 12.27 26.36 15.78
C MET A 260 13.78 26.62 15.66
N THR A 261 14.45 26.92 16.74
CA THR A 261 15.93 27.00 16.79
C THR A 261 16.56 25.67 16.39
N GLU A 262 16.02 24.54 16.89
CA GLU A 262 16.44 23.19 16.50
C GLU A 262 16.19 22.92 15.01
N VAL A 263 15.03 23.32 14.48
CA VAL A 263 14.76 23.19 13.04
C VAL A 263 15.83 23.92 12.21
N ILE A 264 16.09 25.19 12.51
CA ILE A 264 17.12 25.97 11.78
C ILE A 264 18.49 25.32 11.89
N TYR A 265 18.87 24.83 13.08
CA TYR A 265 20.11 24.09 13.27
C TYR A 265 20.18 22.85 12.37
N ILE A 266 19.15 22.02 12.33
CA ILE A 266 19.08 20.82 11.49
C ILE A 266 19.23 21.18 10.00
N LEU A 267 18.58 22.25 9.54
CA LEU A 267 18.67 22.67 8.16
C LEU A 267 20.09 23.17 7.79
N LEU A 268 20.73 23.94 8.67
CA LEU A 268 22.09 24.42 8.50
C LEU A 268 23.13 23.27 8.56
N ASP A 269 22.96 22.32 9.45
CA ASP A 269 23.79 21.12 9.57
C ASP A 269 23.70 20.26 8.30
N ASN A 270 22.49 20.08 7.77
CA ASN A 270 22.29 19.39 6.50
C ASN A 270 22.94 20.14 5.32
N ALA A 271 22.71 21.44 5.22
CA ALA A 271 23.32 22.28 4.18
C ALA A 271 24.85 22.17 4.21
N SER A 272 25.47 22.22 5.40
CA SER A 272 26.92 22.09 5.57
C SER A 272 27.44 20.71 5.18
N LYS A 273 26.71 19.63 5.49
CA LYS A 273 27.15 18.25 5.19
C LYS A 273 27.17 17.90 3.72
N TYR A 274 26.24 18.49 2.96
CA TYR A 274 26.05 18.12 1.55
C TYR A 274 26.61 19.17 0.59
N SER A 275 27.05 20.32 1.06
CA SER A 275 27.67 21.36 0.24
C SER A 275 29.19 21.25 0.19
N PRO A 276 29.85 21.63 -0.91
CA PRO A 276 31.28 21.75 -0.99
C PRO A 276 31.84 22.73 0.04
N ALA A 277 32.99 22.43 0.61
CA ALA A 277 33.68 23.37 1.49
C ALA A 277 33.94 24.72 0.79
N GLY A 278 33.69 25.83 1.47
CA GLY A 278 33.79 27.18 0.91
C GLY A 278 32.58 27.62 0.07
N SER A 279 31.58 26.78 -0.10
CA SER A 279 30.33 27.17 -0.77
C SER A 279 29.43 28.07 0.09
N THR A 280 28.39 28.63 -0.50
CA THR A 280 27.47 29.55 0.18
C THR A 280 26.26 28.77 0.71
N ILE A 281 25.91 29.03 1.97
CA ILE A 281 24.64 28.65 2.57
C ILE A 281 23.84 29.94 2.79
N ALA A 282 22.68 30.04 2.17
CA ALA A 282 21.82 31.22 2.23
C ALA A 282 20.60 30.95 3.13
N VAL A 283 20.31 31.87 4.03
CA VAL A 283 19.09 31.89 4.84
C VAL A 283 18.26 33.09 4.44
N CYS A 284 17.04 32.85 3.94
CA CYS A 284 16.14 33.90 3.47
C CYS A 284 14.84 33.87 4.28
N GLY A 285 14.27 35.07 4.52
CA GLY A 285 12.97 35.20 5.16
C GLY A 285 12.07 36.17 4.40
N SER A 286 10.82 35.76 4.19
CA SER A 286 9.81 36.58 3.50
C SER A 286 8.40 36.30 4.03
N ILE A 287 7.44 37.14 3.69
CA ILE A 287 6.04 36.83 3.91
C ILE A 287 5.61 35.82 2.83
N ALA A 288 5.03 34.71 3.25
CA ALA A 288 4.50 33.71 2.33
C ALA A 288 3.09 34.09 1.85
N ASP A 289 2.24 34.46 2.78
CA ASP A 289 0.85 34.95 2.57
C ASP A 289 0.39 35.79 3.78
N GLU A 290 -0.89 36.13 3.82
CA GLU A 290 -1.47 36.98 4.90
C GLU A 290 -1.36 36.35 6.31
N HIS A 291 -1.14 35.03 6.39
CA HIS A 291 -1.18 34.30 7.65
C HIS A 291 0.16 33.59 7.95
N HIS A 292 1.11 33.59 7.03
CA HIS A 292 2.33 32.82 7.18
C HIS A 292 3.59 33.58 6.80
N VAL A 293 4.65 33.30 7.54
CA VAL A 293 6.02 33.68 7.23
C VAL A 293 6.76 32.50 6.64
N ARG A 294 7.57 32.74 5.61
CA ARG A 294 8.44 31.78 4.96
C ARG A 294 9.88 32.01 5.42
N ILE A 295 10.55 30.93 5.88
CA ILE A 295 11.99 30.90 6.12
C ILE A 295 12.54 29.80 5.21
N ALA A 296 13.64 30.08 4.51
CA ALA A 296 14.26 29.10 3.62
C ALA A 296 15.76 29.06 3.86
N VAL A 297 16.31 27.83 3.83
CA VAL A 297 17.75 27.56 3.86
C VAL A 297 18.13 26.93 2.53
N ALA A 298 18.99 27.59 1.77
CA ALA A 298 19.47 27.14 0.48
C ALA A 298 20.95 26.78 0.54
N ASP A 299 21.31 25.67 -0.08
CA ASP A 299 22.67 25.15 -0.19
C ASP A 299 23.12 25.06 -1.66
N GLU A 300 24.44 24.92 -1.88
CA GLU A 300 25.07 24.71 -3.18
C GLU A 300 25.54 23.25 -3.36
N GLY A 301 24.86 22.31 -2.71
CA GLY A 301 25.13 20.88 -2.80
C GLY A 301 24.64 20.24 -4.12
N PRO A 302 24.66 18.90 -4.23
CA PRO A 302 24.24 18.21 -5.43
C PRO A 302 22.72 18.24 -5.67
N GLY A 303 21.94 18.84 -4.78
CA GLY A 303 20.49 18.92 -4.85
C GLY A 303 19.77 17.58 -4.60
N VAL A 304 18.47 17.55 -4.54
CA VAL A 304 17.64 16.35 -4.39
C VAL A 304 16.75 16.18 -5.63
N PRO A 305 16.77 15.02 -6.31
CA PRO A 305 15.87 14.73 -7.43
C PRO A 305 14.41 14.94 -7.03
N GLU A 306 13.62 15.43 -7.95
CA GLU A 306 12.22 15.78 -7.67
C GLU A 306 11.40 14.60 -7.11
N GLU A 307 11.62 13.41 -7.65
CA GLU A 307 10.97 12.16 -7.24
C GLU A 307 11.31 11.73 -5.81
N LEU A 308 12.40 12.26 -5.25
CA LEU A 308 12.88 11.90 -3.92
C LEU A 308 12.65 13.01 -2.88
N ARG A 309 12.15 14.19 -3.27
CA ARG A 309 11.97 15.34 -2.37
C ARG A 309 11.02 15.06 -1.21
N GLU A 310 9.99 14.27 -1.42
CA GLU A 310 9.08 13.88 -0.34
C GLU A 310 9.71 12.78 0.53
N ARG A 311 10.45 11.86 -0.08
CA ARG A 311 11.03 10.73 0.61
C ARG A 311 12.19 11.08 1.55
N VAL A 312 12.85 12.21 1.36
CA VAL A 312 13.92 12.64 2.28
C VAL A 312 13.40 13.00 3.69
N PHE A 313 12.10 13.13 3.86
CA PHE A 313 11.44 13.27 5.14
C PHE A 313 11.03 11.93 5.77
N GLU A 314 11.22 10.81 5.07
CA GLU A 314 11.06 9.47 5.64
C GLU A 314 12.24 9.16 6.58
N ARG A 315 11.96 8.49 7.70
CA ARG A 315 13.01 8.10 8.67
C ARG A 315 14.02 7.16 8.01
N PHE A 316 15.31 7.42 8.28
CA PHE A 316 16.44 6.63 7.77
C PHE A 316 16.62 6.67 6.25
N PHE A 317 15.81 7.42 5.53
CA PHE A 317 15.97 7.57 4.10
C PHE A 317 17.18 8.44 3.78
N ARG A 318 17.95 8.01 2.79
CA ARG A 318 19.08 8.74 2.22
C ARG A 318 19.02 8.65 0.71
N VAL A 319 19.34 9.75 0.04
CA VAL A 319 19.39 9.76 -1.43
C VAL A 319 20.51 8.82 -1.89
N PRO A 320 20.22 7.80 -2.72
CA PRO A 320 21.24 6.87 -3.22
C PRO A 320 22.36 7.60 -3.96
N ASN A 321 23.60 7.12 -3.82
CA ASN A 321 24.79 7.69 -4.45
C ASN A 321 25.11 9.15 -4.09
N ARG A 322 24.60 9.64 -2.96
CA ARG A 322 24.90 10.98 -2.43
C ARG A 322 25.37 10.88 -0.99
N GLU A 323 26.69 10.65 -0.85
CA GLU A 323 27.32 10.63 0.46
C GLU A 323 27.70 12.05 0.90
N PRO A 324 27.69 12.33 2.21
CA PRO A 324 28.23 13.58 2.75
C PRO A 324 29.68 13.77 2.29
N ILE A 325 30.04 15.00 1.99
CA ILE A 325 31.42 15.34 1.50
C ILE A 325 32.48 15.05 2.56
N ALA A 326 32.10 15.11 3.85
CA ALA A 326 32.96 14.72 4.96
C ALA A 326 32.53 13.35 5.54
N PRO A 327 33.31 12.27 5.39
CA PRO A 327 32.92 10.90 5.84
C PRO A 327 32.63 10.79 7.33
N ARG A 328 33.21 11.65 8.17
CA ARG A 328 32.97 11.69 9.63
C ARG A 328 31.65 12.33 10.04
N GLN A 329 30.90 12.94 9.11
CA GLN A 329 29.63 13.64 9.38
C GLN A 329 28.40 12.88 8.86
N SER A 330 28.52 11.58 8.63
CA SER A 330 27.41 10.73 8.16
C SER A 330 26.24 10.77 9.15
N GLY A 331 25.14 11.38 8.75
CA GLY A 331 23.90 11.43 9.55
C GLY A 331 23.04 10.16 9.40
N ALA A 332 22.27 9.83 10.43
CA ALA A 332 21.38 8.68 10.49
C ALA A 332 20.13 8.79 9.57
N GLY A 333 19.96 9.86 8.79
CA GLY A 333 18.73 10.11 8.03
C GLY A 333 17.52 10.47 8.91
N LEU A 334 17.77 11.10 10.06
CA LEU A 334 16.75 11.50 11.03
C LEU A 334 16.52 13.02 11.08
N GLY A 335 17.45 13.83 10.60
CA GLY A 335 17.37 15.29 10.73
C GLY A 335 16.10 15.87 10.08
N LEU A 336 15.90 15.68 8.78
CA LEU A 336 14.74 16.21 8.06
C LEU A 336 13.39 15.67 8.58
N PRO A 337 13.25 14.36 8.90
CA PRO A 337 12.07 13.84 9.61
C PRO A 337 11.76 14.55 10.92
N ILE A 338 12.78 14.83 11.74
CA ILE A 338 12.63 15.58 13.00
C ILE A 338 12.21 17.02 12.71
N ALA A 339 12.87 17.70 11.78
CA ALA A 339 12.53 19.07 11.40
C ALA A 339 11.07 19.17 10.92
N ARG A 340 10.62 18.24 10.07
CA ARG A 340 9.24 18.19 9.59
C ARG A 340 8.25 18.08 10.75
N ARG A 341 8.49 17.15 11.65
CA ARG A 341 7.62 16.96 12.81
C ARG A 341 7.56 18.19 13.72
N LEU A 342 8.71 18.83 13.99
CA LEU A 342 8.76 20.04 14.81
C LEU A 342 7.98 21.19 14.16
N VAL A 343 8.11 21.36 12.84
CA VAL A 343 7.38 22.38 12.07
C VAL A 343 5.89 22.09 12.04
N GLU A 344 5.48 20.86 11.78
CA GLU A 344 4.07 20.44 11.73
C GLU A 344 3.41 20.58 13.12
N ALA A 345 4.13 20.29 14.21
CA ALA A 345 3.65 20.50 15.57
C ALA A 345 3.39 22.00 15.90
N GLN A 346 3.99 22.92 15.15
CA GLN A 346 3.76 24.37 15.26
C GLN A 346 2.67 24.88 14.29
N GLY A 347 1.96 23.98 13.60
CA GLY A 347 0.99 24.34 12.57
C GLY A 347 1.62 24.84 11.27
N GLY A 348 2.93 24.66 11.09
CA GLY A 348 3.68 25.01 9.90
C GLY A 348 3.75 23.91 8.86
N ARG A 349 4.48 24.18 7.77
CA ARG A 349 4.79 23.21 6.71
C ARG A 349 6.25 23.32 6.30
N ILE A 350 6.85 22.19 5.89
CA ILE A 350 8.22 22.10 5.39
C ILE A 350 8.27 21.27 4.12
N TRP A 351 9.05 21.71 3.13
CA TRP A 351 9.27 20.99 1.88
C TRP A 351 10.59 21.39 1.23
N LEU A 352 10.97 20.69 0.14
CA LEU A 352 12.14 21.00 -0.66
C LEU A 352 11.78 21.65 -1.98
N GLU A 353 12.58 22.67 -2.35
CA GLU A 353 12.56 23.30 -3.67
C GLU A 353 13.96 23.18 -4.32
N ALA A 354 14.04 23.45 -5.63
CA ALA A 354 15.32 23.63 -6.28
C ALA A 354 15.94 24.94 -5.81
N ALA A 355 17.25 24.95 -5.55
CA ALA A 355 17.92 26.19 -5.20
C ALA A 355 17.88 27.21 -6.37
N PRO A 356 17.82 28.52 -6.10
CA PRO A 356 17.62 29.56 -7.11
C PRO A 356 18.70 29.59 -8.22
N ARG A 357 19.90 29.08 -7.93
CA ARG A 357 21.04 29.03 -8.86
C ARG A 357 21.08 27.80 -9.75
N GLY A 358 20.04 26.94 -9.73
CA GLY A 358 19.92 25.75 -10.58
C GLY A 358 20.70 24.53 -10.10
N HIS A 359 21.49 24.62 -9.05
CA HIS A 359 22.13 23.51 -8.35
C HIS A 359 22.02 23.72 -6.84
N GLY A 360 21.99 22.61 -6.09
CA GLY A 360 21.72 22.64 -4.64
C GLY A 360 20.29 22.34 -4.26
N THR A 361 20.02 22.47 -2.96
CA THR A 361 18.69 22.25 -2.37
C THR A 361 18.28 23.51 -1.62
N MET A 362 16.99 23.84 -1.67
CA MET A 362 16.39 24.83 -0.79
C MET A 362 15.31 24.14 0.05
N VAL A 363 15.51 24.14 1.36
CA VAL A 363 14.50 23.68 2.32
C VAL A 363 13.69 24.86 2.77
N VAL A 364 12.38 24.79 2.59
CA VAL A 364 11.43 25.85 2.89
C VAL A 364 10.59 25.46 4.10
N VAL A 365 10.49 26.38 5.05
CA VAL A 365 9.64 26.28 6.24
C VAL A 365 8.65 27.43 6.22
N VAL A 366 7.39 27.15 6.44
CA VAL A 366 6.32 28.14 6.57
C VAL A 366 5.67 28.02 7.93
N LEU A 367 5.59 29.15 8.65
CA LEU A 367 5.12 29.22 10.04
C LEU A 367 3.95 30.21 10.16
N PRO A 368 2.97 29.95 11.05
CA PRO A 368 1.84 30.84 11.24
C PRO A 368 2.28 32.16 11.90
N ILE A 369 1.72 33.27 11.43
CA ILE A 369 1.88 34.59 12.03
C ILE A 369 1.15 34.61 13.38
N ALA A 370 1.78 35.19 14.39
CA ALA A 370 1.13 35.42 15.68
C ALA A 370 -0.03 36.43 15.49
N ALA A 371 -1.21 36.08 16.01
CA ALA A 371 -2.31 37.02 16.06
C ALA A 371 -1.86 38.26 16.86
N VAL A 372 -1.98 39.42 16.26
CA VAL A 372 -1.76 40.69 16.99
C VAL A 372 -2.90 40.81 18.01
N GLU A 373 -2.63 40.55 19.30
CA GLU A 373 -3.53 40.95 20.33
C GLU A 373 -3.60 42.49 20.29
N THR A 374 -4.63 43.02 19.64
CA THR A 374 -5.01 44.41 19.84
C THR A 374 -5.43 44.54 21.27
N THR A 375 -4.50 44.99 22.12
CA THR A 375 -4.83 45.45 23.47
C THR A 375 -5.76 46.64 23.28
N ASP A 376 -7.05 46.35 23.37
CA ASP A 376 -8.10 47.37 23.41
C ASP A 376 -7.87 48.17 24.70
N SER A 377 -7.19 49.30 24.53
CA SER A 377 -6.99 50.27 25.59
C SER A 377 -8.37 50.82 25.94
N GLN A 378 -9.06 50.24 26.92
CA GLN A 378 -10.23 50.87 27.51
C GLN A 378 -9.80 52.26 28.02
N PRO A 379 -10.46 53.32 27.55
CA PRO A 379 -10.20 54.62 28.12
C PRO A 379 -10.65 54.63 29.58
N VAL A 380 -9.69 54.85 30.48
CA VAL A 380 -9.95 55.11 31.89
C VAL A 380 -10.86 56.32 31.97
N ALA A 381 -12.12 56.10 32.32
CA ALA A 381 -13.06 57.15 32.63
C ALA A 381 -12.61 57.83 33.93
N ILE A 382 -12.03 59.03 33.79
CA ILE A 382 -11.75 59.89 34.93
C ILE A 382 -13.13 60.38 35.46
N ALA A 383 -13.59 59.81 36.55
CA ALA A 383 -14.74 60.32 37.30
C ALA A 383 -14.30 61.60 37.96
N ALA A 384 -14.78 62.75 37.45
CA ALA A 384 -14.69 64.05 38.14
C ALA A 384 -15.63 64.01 39.34
N ALA A 385 -15.04 64.08 40.51
CA ALA A 385 -15.79 64.36 41.77
C ALA A 385 -16.16 65.87 41.81
N SER A 386 -17.44 66.16 41.99
CA SER A 386 -17.97 67.41 42.49
C SER A 386 -18.73 67.12 43.77
#